data_f7265cc8ed51ec2abc1904fa37f3b791
#
_entry.id   f7265cc8ed51ec2abc1904fa37f3b791
#
_cell.length_a   1.000
_cell.length_b   1.000
_cell.length_c   1.000
_cell.angle_alpha   90.00
_cell.angle_beta   90.00
_cell.angle_gamma   90.00
#
_symmetry.space_group_name_H-M   'P 1'
#
loop_
_entity.id
_entity.type
_entity.pdbx_description
1 polymer ?
#
loop_
_entity_poly.entity_id
_entity_poly.type
_entity_poly.pdbx_seq_one_letter_code
_entity_poly.pdbx_strand_id
1 'polypeptide(L)'
;MAVKKSGQLVLFRFPQTDLLPGKFRPALLLAPLPSGHRDWLVCMISTQIAQAVPGLDEVINATDADFAQSGLKTASVIRLTRLAVVSDSIFTGSIGLISVARLSGLKKRLAQWIESS
;
A
#
# COMPACT_ATOMS: atom_id res chain seq x y z
N MET A 1 -0.10 15.10 -15.59
CA MET A 1 -0.30 14.27 -14.38
C MET A 1 0.65 13.08 -14.41
N ALA A 2 1.31 12.79 -13.29
CA ALA A 2 2.25 11.69 -13.25
C ALA A 2 1.53 10.35 -13.49
N VAL A 3 2.18 9.45 -14.23
CA VAL A 3 1.66 8.11 -14.48
C VAL A 3 1.75 7.31 -13.17
N LYS A 4 0.66 6.64 -12.79
CA LYS A 4 0.66 5.76 -11.63
C LYS A 4 1.31 4.43 -12.01
N LYS A 5 2.02 3.82 -11.06
CA LYS A 5 2.63 2.51 -11.28
C LYS A 5 2.66 1.69 -10.00
N SER A 6 2.74 0.37 -10.17
CA SER A 6 2.88 -0.55 -9.05
C SER A 6 4.11 -0.22 -8.22
N GLY A 7 3.98 -0.32 -6.90
CA GLY A 7 5.05 0.03 -5.96
C GLY A 7 5.03 1.48 -5.50
N GLN A 8 4.19 2.31 -6.09
CA GLN A 8 4.06 3.72 -5.71
C GLN A 8 3.22 3.84 -4.44
N LEU A 9 3.63 4.75 -3.55
CA LEU A 9 2.85 5.10 -2.38
C LEU A 9 2.05 6.36 -2.69
N VAL A 10 0.74 6.29 -2.43
CA VAL A 10 -0.18 7.41 -2.68
C VAL A 10 -0.91 7.76 -1.39
N LEU A 11 -1.45 8.96 -1.34
CA LEU A 11 -2.27 9.41 -0.22
C LEU A 11 -3.73 9.49 -0.65
N PHE A 12 -4.60 9.00 0.21
CA PHE A 12 -6.03 9.23 0.09
C PHE A 12 -6.73 8.97 1.42
N ARG A 13 -8.01 9.30 1.51
CA ARG A 13 -8.78 9.07 2.72
C ARG A 13 -9.43 7.71 2.66
N PHE A 14 -9.04 6.81 3.57
CA PHE A 14 -9.75 5.56 3.76
C PHE A 14 -11.07 5.83 4.48
N PRO A 15 -12.17 5.18 4.04
CA PRO A 15 -13.44 5.29 4.76
C PRO A 15 -13.30 4.75 6.18
N GLN A 16 -13.92 5.42 7.14
CA GLN A 16 -14.01 4.94 8.51
C GLN A 16 -15.40 4.37 8.77
N THR A 17 -15.45 3.37 9.65
CA THR A 17 -16.71 2.67 9.95
C THR A 17 -17.65 3.49 10.83
N ASP A 18 -17.16 4.57 11.43
CA ASP A 18 -17.92 5.43 12.35
C ASP A 18 -18.55 6.65 11.65
N LEU A 19 -18.56 6.67 10.33
CA LEU A 19 -19.10 7.75 9.51
C LEU A 19 -18.36 9.08 9.62
N LEU A 20 -17.23 9.11 10.32
CA LEU A 20 -16.39 10.30 10.39
C LEU A 20 -15.53 10.41 9.12
N PRO A 21 -15.14 11.64 8.72
CA PRO A 21 -14.19 11.80 7.61
C PRO A 21 -12.90 11.03 7.90
N GLY A 22 -12.48 10.18 6.98
CA GLY A 22 -11.23 9.45 7.11
C GLY A 22 -10.03 10.39 7.11
N LYS A 23 -8.99 10.00 7.82
CA LYS A 23 -7.71 10.71 7.77
C LYS A 23 -6.99 10.37 6.47
N PHE A 24 -6.16 11.28 5.99
CA PHE A 24 -5.23 10.97 4.90
C PHE A 24 -4.25 9.90 5.37
N ARG A 25 -4.16 8.83 4.60
CA ARG A 25 -3.28 7.72 4.91
C ARG A 25 -2.55 7.28 3.65
N PRO A 26 -1.30 6.82 3.79
CA PRO A 26 -0.60 6.23 2.65
C PRO A 26 -1.15 4.86 2.32
N ALA A 27 -1.15 4.54 1.04
CA ALA A 27 -1.46 3.23 0.53
C ALA A 27 -0.46 2.84 -0.54
N LEU A 28 -0.25 1.55 -0.70
CA LEU A 28 0.66 1.01 -1.71
C LEU A 28 -0.14 0.54 -2.90
N LEU A 29 0.23 0.99 -4.09
CA LEU A 29 -0.34 0.50 -5.35
C LEU A 29 0.28 -0.87 -5.65
N LEU A 30 -0.53 -1.92 -5.61
CA LEU A 30 -0.08 -3.28 -5.89
C LEU A 30 -0.18 -3.61 -7.37
N ALA A 31 -1.35 -3.39 -7.97
CA ALA A 31 -1.57 -3.74 -9.36
C ALA A 31 -2.74 -2.94 -9.94
N PRO A 32 -2.66 -2.52 -11.22
CA PRO A 32 -3.84 -1.98 -11.90
C PRO A 32 -4.81 -3.10 -12.21
N LEU A 33 -6.11 -2.83 -12.13
CA LEU A 33 -7.12 -3.79 -12.56
C LEU A 33 -7.29 -3.73 -14.07
N PRO A 34 -7.46 -4.89 -14.72
CA PRO A 34 -7.63 -4.93 -16.18
C PRO A 34 -9.07 -4.65 -16.61
N SER A 35 -9.67 -3.61 -16.03
CA SER A 35 -11.11 -3.33 -16.22
C SER A 35 -11.39 -2.24 -17.24
N GLY A 36 -10.38 -1.60 -17.82
CA GLY A 36 -10.55 -0.43 -18.67
C GLY A 36 -10.84 0.85 -17.90
N HIS A 37 -11.09 0.77 -16.60
CA HIS A 37 -11.18 1.91 -15.69
C HIS A 37 -9.81 2.10 -15.01
N ARG A 38 -9.62 3.24 -14.37
CA ARG A 38 -8.33 3.51 -13.69
C ARG A 38 -8.39 3.05 -12.23
N ASP A 39 -8.78 1.80 -12.05
CA ASP A 39 -8.87 1.19 -10.73
C ASP A 39 -7.57 0.48 -10.36
N TRP A 40 -7.25 0.50 -9.08
CA TRP A 40 -6.04 -0.09 -8.53
C TRP A 40 -6.35 -0.97 -7.35
N LEU A 41 -5.69 -2.12 -7.28
CA LEU A 41 -5.63 -2.90 -6.05
C LEU A 41 -4.56 -2.27 -5.17
N VAL A 42 -4.95 -1.88 -3.97
CA VAL A 42 -4.05 -1.21 -3.01
C VAL A 42 -4.10 -1.90 -1.66
N CYS A 43 -3.05 -1.72 -0.86
CA CYS A 43 -3.08 -2.10 0.54
C CYS A 43 -2.73 -0.89 1.41
N MET A 44 -3.26 -0.90 2.65
CA MET A 44 -3.04 0.19 3.59
C MET A 44 -1.64 0.13 4.18
N ILE A 45 -1.07 1.30 4.47
CA ILE A 45 0.17 1.43 5.24
C ILE A 45 -0.15 2.15 6.54
N SER A 46 0.37 1.63 7.66
CA SER A 46 0.06 2.14 8.99
C SER A 46 1.33 2.25 9.82
N THR A 47 1.36 3.19 10.76
CA THR A 47 2.43 3.27 11.74
C THR A 47 2.22 2.31 12.92
N GLN A 48 1.09 1.62 12.99
CA GLN A 48 0.76 0.68 14.06
C GLN A 48 1.44 -0.68 13.82
N ILE A 49 2.76 -0.72 14.01
CA ILE A 49 3.59 -1.89 13.69
C ILE A 49 3.14 -3.12 14.49
N ALA A 50 2.67 -2.92 15.72
CA ALA A 50 2.22 -4.02 16.57
C ALA A 50 1.01 -4.79 15.97
N GLN A 51 0.31 -4.18 15.02
CA GLN A 51 -0.84 -4.83 14.36
C GLN A 51 -0.43 -5.67 13.16
N ALA A 52 0.86 -5.73 12.81
CA ALA A 52 1.32 -6.53 11.68
C ALA A 52 1.00 -8.00 11.88
N VAL A 53 0.41 -8.62 10.86
CA VAL A 53 0.15 -10.06 10.86
C VAL A 53 1.41 -10.76 10.37
N PRO A 54 2.07 -11.57 11.23
CA PRO A 54 3.30 -12.24 10.84
C PRO A 54 3.11 -13.12 9.61
N GLY A 55 4.09 -13.10 8.71
CA GLY A 55 4.07 -13.91 7.49
C GLY A 55 3.26 -13.31 6.35
N LEU A 56 2.48 -12.27 6.59
CA LEU A 56 1.68 -11.62 5.55
C LEU A 56 1.98 -10.13 5.47
N ASP A 57 1.78 -9.38 6.56
CA ASP A 57 2.13 -7.96 6.61
C ASP A 57 3.64 -7.78 6.71
N GLU A 58 4.16 -6.67 6.21
CA GLU A 58 5.60 -6.44 6.19
C GLU A 58 5.93 -5.06 6.76
N VAL A 59 6.89 -5.04 7.69
CA VAL A 59 7.39 -3.78 8.25
C VAL A 59 8.49 -3.22 7.35
N ILE A 60 8.37 -1.94 7.00
CA ILE A 60 9.45 -1.19 6.38
C ILE A 60 10.10 -0.32 7.46
N ASN A 61 11.37 -0.58 7.74
CA ASN A 61 12.12 0.09 8.79
C ASN A 61 12.86 1.30 8.24
N ALA A 62 13.12 2.27 9.11
CA ALA A 62 13.84 3.49 8.74
C ALA A 62 15.26 3.20 8.23
N THR A 63 15.83 2.04 8.59
CA THR A 63 17.16 1.62 8.14
C THR A 63 17.15 0.82 6.83
N ASP A 64 15.98 0.53 6.27
CA ASP A 64 15.88 -0.24 5.03
C ASP A 64 16.32 0.62 3.84
N ALA A 65 16.92 -0.04 2.83
CA ALA A 65 17.52 0.66 1.71
C ALA A 65 16.51 1.50 0.90
N ASP A 66 15.25 1.07 0.85
CA ASP A 66 14.20 1.77 0.10
C ASP A 66 13.35 2.71 0.96
N PHE A 67 13.72 2.89 2.24
CA PHE A 67 12.90 3.72 3.13
C PHE A 67 12.84 5.18 2.65
N ALA A 68 13.98 5.77 2.31
CA ALA A 68 14.03 7.18 1.88
C ALA A 68 13.19 7.40 0.64
N GLN A 69 13.29 6.52 -0.36
CA GLN A 69 12.52 6.65 -1.59
C GLN A 69 11.03 6.41 -1.40
N SER A 70 10.63 5.73 -0.33
CA SER A 70 9.22 5.48 -0.04
C SER A 70 8.46 6.74 0.32
N GLY A 71 9.15 7.75 0.80
CA GLY A 71 8.52 8.99 1.28
C GLY A 71 7.89 8.88 2.65
N LEU A 72 8.00 7.72 3.32
CA LEU A 72 7.50 7.55 4.67
C LEU A 72 8.39 8.28 5.67
N LYS A 73 7.80 8.80 6.74
CA LYS A 73 8.53 9.58 7.76
C LYS A 73 9.03 8.74 8.92
N THR A 74 8.39 7.61 9.15
CA THR A 74 8.73 6.70 10.24
C THR A 74 8.49 5.27 9.82
N ALA A 75 9.09 4.32 10.56
CA ALA A 75 8.85 2.90 10.31
C ALA A 75 7.36 2.61 10.28
N SER A 76 6.95 1.79 9.33
CA SER A 76 5.53 1.55 9.05
C SER A 76 5.32 0.08 8.70
N VAL A 77 4.07 -0.37 8.77
CA VAL A 77 3.69 -1.70 8.33
C VAL A 77 2.88 -1.60 7.03
N ILE A 78 3.31 -2.36 6.03
CA ILE A 78 2.59 -2.54 4.77
C ILE A 78 1.60 -3.68 4.99
N ARG A 79 0.31 -3.38 4.96
CA ARG A 79 -0.71 -4.32 5.42
C ARG A 79 -1.37 -5.03 4.26
N LEU A 80 -0.81 -6.19 3.88
CA LEU A 80 -1.45 -7.05 2.88
C LEU A 80 -2.80 -7.60 3.37
N THR A 81 -3.06 -7.52 4.67
CA THR A 81 -4.35 -7.88 5.27
C THR A 81 -5.41 -6.80 5.12
N ARG A 82 -5.06 -5.62 4.61
CA ARG A 82 -5.98 -4.50 4.41
C ARG A 82 -5.95 -4.06 2.94
N LEU A 83 -6.70 -4.77 2.12
CA LEU A 83 -6.78 -4.54 0.69
C LEU A 83 -8.03 -3.74 0.34
N ALA A 84 -7.93 -2.96 -0.73
CA ALA A 84 -9.08 -2.27 -1.31
C ALA A 84 -8.87 -2.10 -2.82
N VAL A 85 -9.96 -1.94 -3.55
CA VAL A 85 -9.94 -1.54 -4.96
C VAL A 85 -10.47 -0.12 -5.02
N VAL A 86 -9.66 0.79 -5.56
CA VAL A 86 -9.99 2.21 -5.58
C VAL A 86 -9.69 2.81 -6.95
N SER A 87 -10.47 3.81 -7.35
CA SER A 87 -10.18 4.59 -8.54
C SER A 87 -9.04 5.56 -8.28
N ASP A 88 -8.15 5.76 -9.26
CA ASP A 88 -7.05 6.71 -9.12
C ASP A 88 -7.52 8.16 -8.92
N SER A 89 -8.77 8.44 -9.22
CA SER A 89 -9.35 9.78 -9.02
C SER A 89 -9.40 10.21 -7.56
N ILE A 90 -9.35 9.27 -6.61
CA ILE A 90 -9.38 9.61 -5.18
C ILE A 90 -7.98 9.83 -4.60
N PHE A 91 -6.92 9.58 -5.36
CA PHE A 91 -5.56 9.81 -4.87
C PHE A 91 -5.27 11.31 -4.86
N THR A 92 -4.83 11.82 -3.72
CA THR A 92 -4.52 13.24 -3.56
C THR A 92 -3.06 13.57 -3.84
N GLY A 93 -2.20 12.56 -3.92
CA GLY A 93 -0.78 12.75 -4.22
C GLY A 93 0.00 11.46 -4.11
N SER A 94 1.24 11.52 -4.57
CA SER A 94 2.21 10.43 -4.44
C SER A 94 3.33 10.89 -3.53
N ILE A 95 3.79 10.01 -2.63
CA ILE A 95 4.87 10.33 -1.70
C ILE A 95 6.16 9.58 -2.03
N GLY A 96 6.10 8.54 -2.83
CA GLY A 96 7.32 7.81 -3.19
C GLY A 96 7.05 6.44 -3.77
N LEU A 97 8.10 5.59 -3.70
CA LEU A 97 8.12 4.24 -4.26
C LEU A 97 8.84 3.30 -3.31
N ILE A 98 8.38 2.06 -3.19
CA ILE A 98 9.19 0.99 -2.60
C ILE A 98 10.09 0.38 -3.68
N SER A 99 11.07 -0.42 -3.26
CA SER A 99 11.96 -1.10 -4.21
C SER A 99 11.21 -2.16 -5.01
N VAL A 100 11.73 -2.46 -6.19
CA VAL A 100 11.19 -3.54 -7.05
C VAL A 100 11.26 -4.88 -6.32
N ALA A 101 12.35 -5.14 -5.58
CA ALA A 101 12.51 -6.38 -4.83
C ALA A 101 11.45 -6.53 -3.73
N ARG A 102 11.18 -5.46 -2.98
CA ARG A 102 10.13 -5.48 -1.96
C ARG A 102 8.76 -5.71 -2.58
N LEU A 103 8.45 -4.99 -3.65
CA LEU A 103 7.17 -5.13 -4.33
C LEU A 103 6.97 -6.57 -4.83
N SER A 104 7.99 -7.15 -5.46
CA SER A 104 7.94 -8.54 -5.93
C SER A 104 7.68 -9.52 -4.79
N GLY A 105 8.37 -9.35 -3.66
CA GLY A 105 8.17 -10.18 -2.48
C GLY A 105 6.76 -10.09 -1.92
N LEU A 106 6.22 -8.87 -1.85
CA LEU A 106 4.86 -8.65 -1.36
C LEU A 106 3.83 -9.31 -2.28
N LYS A 107 3.97 -9.15 -3.59
CA LYS A 107 3.06 -9.76 -4.56
C LYS A 107 3.07 -11.28 -4.48
N LYS A 108 4.25 -11.88 -4.38
CA LYS A 108 4.39 -13.33 -4.25
C LYS A 108 3.74 -13.84 -2.97
N ARG A 109 3.95 -13.13 -1.86
CA ARG A 109 3.37 -13.52 -0.59
C ARG A 109 1.85 -13.43 -0.60
N LEU A 110 1.30 -12.38 -1.18
CA LEU A 110 -0.13 -12.21 -1.31
C LEU A 110 -0.75 -13.32 -2.18
N ALA A 111 -0.14 -13.58 -3.33
CA ALA A 111 -0.60 -14.63 -4.24
C ALA A 111 -0.57 -16.01 -3.58
N GLN A 112 0.51 -16.31 -2.86
CA GLN A 112 0.67 -17.59 -2.18
C GLN A 112 -0.36 -17.76 -1.07
N TRP A 113 -0.64 -16.70 -0.31
CA TRP A 113 -1.66 -16.73 0.73
C TRP A 113 -3.05 -17.00 0.12
N ILE A 114 -3.40 -16.31 -0.95
CA ILE A 114 -4.69 -16.51 -1.60
C ILE A 114 -4.81 -17.94 -2.14
N GLU A 115 -3.75 -18.43 -2.78
CA GLU A 115 -3.72 -19.78 -3.36
C GLU A 115 -3.86 -20.87 -2.30
N SER A 116 -3.25 -20.68 -1.13
CA SER A 116 -3.23 -21.68 -0.05
C SER A 116 -4.43 -21.63 0.89
N SER A 117 -5.28 -20.65 0.71
CA SER A 117 -6.44 -20.45 1.59
C SER A 117 -7.62 -21.38 1.29
#